data_edd2a36a9cc2d768e7ba499d18428e15
#
_entry.id   edd2a36a9cc2d768e7ba499d18428e15
#
_cell.length_a   1.000
_cell.length_b   1.000
_cell.length_c   1.000
_cell.angle_alpha   90.00
_cell.angle_beta   90.00
_cell.angle_gamma   90.00
#
_symmetry.space_group_name_H-M   'P 1'
#
loop_
_entity.id
_entity.type
_entity.pdbx_description
1 polymer ?
#
loop_
_entity_poly.entity_id
_entity_poly.type
_entity_poly.pdbx_seq_one_letter_code
_entity_poly.pdbx_strand_id
1 'polypeptide(L)'
;MELVATQDGFVGEMARGFTFQALGEVAAGFGKRLQAEGIPRVVVGHDARFLAREMAEHAAGVLGGLGLEVHLLQGPAPLPLFGFALRAKEAAGLYLTGSRRPFAFQGVKLRLGPGRLLPGKEVAPAPPPPPGPFAPLEARRDYLDHLRKSAQGLALKRGVVYLDAMGGAGGGILGQVLKRLEAPVELRELHPLPHPLFYGVAPDPRPEHLRTLRLLLREAKPP
;
A
#
# COMPACT_ATOMS: atom_id res chain seq x y z
N MET A 1 -21.57 -9.99 -6.00
CA MET A 1 -21.35 -8.62 -5.44
C MET A 1 -20.47 -7.89 -6.43
N GLU A 2 -20.88 -6.74 -6.89
CA GLU A 2 -20.17 -5.98 -7.92
C GLU A 2 -18.98 -5.20 -7.34
N LEU A 3 -18.13 -4.70 -8.22
CA LEU A 3 -17.08 -3.76 -7.89
C LEU A 3 -17.71 -2.44 -7.43
N VAL A 4 -17.39 -1.98 -6.22
CA VAL A 4 -18.01 -0.81 -5.61
C VAL A 4 -17.06 0.37 -5.67
N ALA A 5 -17.51 1.49 -6.26
CA ALA A 5 -16.78 2.75 -6.26
C ALA A 5 -16.70 3.34 -4.83
N THR A 6 -15.54 3.87 -4.48
CA THR A 6 -15.26 4.53 -3.21
C THR A 6 -14.79 5.97 -3.42
N GLN A 7 -14.53 6.71 -2.33
CA GLN A 7 -14.02 8.08 -2.40
C GLN A 7 -12.59 8.18 -2.98
N ASP A 8 -11.88 7.06 -3.12
CA ASP A 8 -10.49 7.05 -3.58
C ASP A 8 -10.17 5.86 -4.50
N GLY A 9 -11.17 5.26 -5.15
CA GLY A 9 -11.01 4.15 -6.07
C GLY A 9 -12.15 3.13 -6.03
N PHE A 10 -11.84 1.84 -5.97
CA PHE A 10 -12.80 0.74 -6.02
C PHE A 10 -12.46 -0.35 -5.02
N VAL A 11 -13.48 -1.13 -4.64
CA VAL A 11 -13.34 -2.28 -3.75
C VAL A 11 -14.35 -3.36 -4.11
N GLY A 12 -13.99 -4.61 -3.90
CA GLY A 12 -14.88 -5.77 -4.08
C GLY A 12 -14.37 -7.00 -3.35
N GLU A 13 -15.22 -8.01 -3.24
CA GLU A 13 -14.82 -9.32 -2.77
C GLU A 13 -14.04 -10.04 -3.87
N MET A 14 -12.92 -10.66 -3.51
CA MET A 14 -12.07 -11.41 -4.43
C MET A 14 -12.87 -12.48 -5.18
N ALA A 15 -12.61 -12.61 -6.47
CA ALA A 15 -13.27 -13.53 -7.41
C ALA A 15 -14.78 -13.31 -7.64
N ARG A 16 -15.44 -12.40 -6.90
CA ARG A 16 -16.86 -12.08 -7.12
C ARG A 16 -17.09 -10.69 -7.71
N GLY A 17 -16.38 -9.69 -7.24
CA GLY A 17 -16.47 -8.32 -7.75
C GLY A 17 -15.10 -7.79 -8.12
N PHE A 18 -14.07 -8.13 -7.34
CA PHE A 18 -12.70 -7.76 -7.65
C PHE A 18 -11.99 -8.91 -8.37
N THR A 19 -11.90 -8.81 -9.69
CA THR A 19 -11.26 -9.77 -10.58
C THR A 19 -10.13 -9.10 -11.36
N PHE A 20 -9.25 -9.88 -12.01
CA PHE A 20 -8.25 -9.33 -12.94
C PHE A 20 -8.89 -8.57 -14.09
N GLN A 21 -10.01 -9.07 -14.62
CA GLN A 21 -10.74 -8.38 -15.68
C GLN A 21 -11.25 -7.02 -15.20
N ALA A 22 -11.99 -6.97 -14.09
CA ALA A 22 -12.53 -5.72 -13.55
C ALA A 22 -11.41 -4.72 -13.18
N LEU A 23 -10.29 -5.21 -12.63
CA LEU A 23 -9.10 -4.38 -12.38
C LEU A 23 -8.50 -3.84 -13.67
N GLY A 24 -8.39 -4.66 -14.73
CA GLY A 24 -7.90 -4.25 -16.03
C GLY A 24 -8.76 -3.14 -16.65
N GLU A 25 -10.08 -3.27 -16.57
CA GLU A 25 -11.03 -2.26 -17.04
C GLU A 25 -10.90 -0.94 -16.25
N VAL A 26 -10.77 -1.01 -14.93
CA VAL A 26 -10.53 0.17 -14.07
C VAL A 26 -9.17 0.80 -14.37
N ALA A 27 -8.12 0.02 -14.51
CA ALA A 27 -6.77 0.52 -14.84
C ALA A 27 -6.75 1.21 -16.21
N ALA A 28 -7.45 0.65 -17.22
CA ALA A 28 -7.58 1.26 -18.53
C ALA A 28 -8.36 2.59 -18.48
N GLY A 29 -9.47 2.63 -17.76
CA GLY A 29 -10.24 3.86 -17.54
C GLY A 29 -9.41 4.92 -16.80
N PHE A 30 -8.67 4.52 -15.77
CA PHE A 30 -7.75 5.40 -15.04
C PHE A 30 -6.64 5.94 -15.95
N GLY A 31 -6.00 5.07 -16.75
CA GLY A 31 -4.96 5.48 -17.69
C GLY A 31 -5.45 6.49 -18.72
N LYS A 32 -6.65 6.28 -19.28
CA LYS A 32 -7.29 7.26 -20.19
C LYS A 32 -7.55 8.61 -19.50
N ARG A 33 -7.95 8.59 -18.24
CA ARG A 33 -8.11 9.81 -17.43
C ARG A 33 -6.78 10.54 -17.26
N LEU A 34 -5.69 9.82 -16.99
CA LEU A 34 -4.35 10.41 -16.89
C LEU A 34 -3.89 11.04 -18.20
N GLN A 35 -4.11 10.37 -19.33
CA GLN A 35 -3.79 10.91 -20.64
C GLN A 35 -4.56 12.21 -20.92
N ALA A 36 -5.85 12.26 -20.58
CA ALA A 36 -6.69 13.45 -20.73
C ALA A 36 -6.20 14.64 -19.85
N GLU A 37 -5.59 14.36 -18.71
CA GLU A 37 -4.99 15.38 -17.82
C GLU A 37 -3.51 15.67 -18.13
N GLY A 38 -2.92 15.04 -19.15
CA GLY A 38 -1.50 15.22 -19.49
C GLY A 38 -0.53 14.66 -18.47
N ILE A 39 -0.93 13.65 -17.69
CA ILE A 39 -0.11 13.00 -16.66
C ILE A 39 0.56 11.75 -17.26
N PRO A 40 1.85 11.78 -17.56
CA PRO A 40 2.50 10.69 -18.29
C PRO A 40 3.01 9.56 -17.42
N ARG A 41 3.22 9.80 -16.10
CA ARG A 41 3.87 8.85 -15.18
C ARG A 41 2.91 8.28 -14.16
N VAL A 42 3.06 6.98 -13.88
CA VAL A 42 2.28 6.25 -12.87
C VAL A 42 3.19 5.39 -12.01
N VAL A 43 3.02 5.46 -10.70
CA VAL A 43 3.55 4.45 -9.79
C VAL A 43 2.43 3.48 -9.43
N VAL A 44 2.71 2.20 -9.57
CA VAL A 44 1.84 1.11 -9.10
C VAL A 44 2.44 0.49 -7.86
N GLY A 45 1.61 0.20 -6.85
CA GLY A 45 2.04 -0.43 -5.62
C GLY A 45 0.95 -1.33 -5.04
N HIS A 46 1.31 -2.12 -4.02
CA HIS A 46 0.36 -3.04 -3.40
C HIS A 46 0.65 -3.27 -1.91
N ASP A 47 -0.36 -3.71 -1.16
CA ASP A 47 -0.23 -4.19 0.20
C ASP A 47 0.16 -5.69 0.26
N ALA A 48 -0.01 -6.33 1.43
CA ALA A 48 0.39 -7.71 1.68
C ALA A 48 -0.68 -8.77 1.30
N ARG A 49 -1.79 -8.37 0.69
CA ARG A 49 -2.93 -9.28 0.40
C ARG A 49 -2.58 -10.34 -0.63
N PHE A 50 -3.35 -11.43 -0.59
CA PHE A 50 -3.27 -12.49 -1.58
C PHE A 50 -3.46 -11.94 -3.00
N LEU A 51 -2.65 -12.37 -3.94
CA LEU A 51 -2.61 -11.92 -5.35
C LEU A 51 -2.41 -10.41 -5.55
N ALA A 52 -2.08 -9.63 -4.50
CA ALA A 52 -1.92 -8.19 -4.65
C ALA A 52 -0.75 -7.82 -5.59
N ARG A 53 0.32 -8.63 -5.59
CA ARG A 53 1.46 -8.46 -6.49
C ARG A 53 1.08 -8.73 -7.94
N GLU A 54 0.48 -9.87 -8.22
CA GLU A 54 0.07 -10.31 -9.57
C GLU A 54 -0.96 -9.33 -10.16
N MET A 55 -1.86 -8.85 -9.33
CA MET A 55 -2.82 -7.80 -9.70
C MET A 55 -2.14 -6.45 -9.98
N ALA A 56 -1.11 -6.10 -9.21
CA ALA A 56 -0.33 -4.88 -9.47
C ALA A 56 0.46 -4.98 -10.78
N GLU A 57 1.07 -6.14 -11.07
CA GLU A 57 1.75 -6.41 -12.33
C GLU A 57 0.77 -6.35 -13.52
N HIS A 58 -0.42 -6.93 -13.38
CA HIS A 58 -1.47 -6.85 -14.39
C HIS A 58 -1.89 -5.39 -14.66
N ALA A 59 -2.17 -4.62 -13.62
CA ALA A 59 -2.55 -3.21 -13.76
C ALA A 59 -1.42 -2.37 -14.37
N ALA A 60 -0.15 -2.64 -14.00
CA ALA A 60 1.02 -1.99 -14.58
C ALA A 60 1.14 -2.29 -16.08
N GLY A 61 0.93 -3.55 -16.49
CA GLY A 61 0.91 -3.94 -17.90
C GLY A 61 -0.17 -3.20 -18.70
N VAL A 62 -1.39 -3.09 -18.14
CA VAL A 62 -2.50 -2.34 -18.80
C VAL A 62 -2.13 -0.87 -18.97
N LEU A 63 -1.58 -0.23 -17.93
CA LEU A 63 -1.17 1.18 -18.00
C LEU A 63 -0.01 1.39 -18.99
N GLY A 64 0.97 0.46 -19.01
CA GLY A 64 2.05 0.46 -19.98
C GLY A 64 1.57 0.28 -21.42
N GLY A 65 0.52 -0.54 -21.64
CA GLY A 65 -0.13 -0.72 -22.92
C GLY A 65 -0.83 0.54 -23.46
N LEU A 66 -1.15 1.50 -22.59
CA LEU A 66 -1.62 2.82 -22.96
C LEU A 66 -0.50 3.81 -23.26
N GLY A 67 0.76 3.39 -23.20
CA GLY A 67 1.93 4.25 -23.45
C GLY A 67 2.32 5.14 -22.26
N LEU A 68 1.83 4.87 -21.05
CA LEU A 68 2.25 5.58 -19.84
C LEU A 68 3.62 5.06 -19.36
N GLU A 69 4.42 5.95 -18.76
CA GLU A 69 5.65 5.58 -18.05
C GLU A 69 5.28 4.98 -16.70
N VAL A 70 5.37 3.65 -16.57
CA VAL A 70 4.88 2.93 -15.38
C VAL A 70 6.03 2.41 -14.55
N HIS A 71 5.99 2.69 -13.25
CA HIS A 71 6.92 2.18 -12.24
C HIS A 71 6.19 1.30 -11.24
N LEU A 72 6.61 0.03 -11.10
CA LEU A 72 6.05 -0.91 -10.14
C LEU A 72 6.93 -1.01 -8.89
N LEU A 73 6.38 -0.64 -7.72
CA LEU A 73 7.06 -0.82 -6.44
C LEU A 73 7.40 -2.29 -6.18
N GLN A 74 8.63 -2.52 -5.76
CA GLN A 74 9.10 -3.86 -5.43
C GLN A 74 8.66 -4.26 -4.02
N GLY A 75 7.87 -5.35 -3.96
CA GLY A 75 7.30 -5.91 -2.74
C GLY A 75 6.16 -5.09 -2.10
N PRO A 76 5.56 -5.65 -1.05
CA PRO A 76 4.51 -4.97 -0.31
C PRO A 76 5.01 -3.65 0.29
N ALA A 77 4.28 -2.57 0.08
CA ALA A 77 4.64 -1.24 0.53
C ALA A 77 3.51 -0.62 1.36
N PRO A 78 3.76 -0.03 2.53
CA PRO A 78 2.72 0.71 3.23
C PRO A 78 2.35 1.98 2.45
N LEU A 79 1.12 2.44 2.60
CA LEU A 79 0.61 3.60 1.87
C LEU A 79 1.47 4.87 1.98
N PRO A 80 2.13 5.18 3.13
CA PRO A 80 3.07 6.30 3.19
C PRO A 80 4.31 6.15 2.30
N LEU A 81 4.86 4.93 2.15
CA LEU A 81 5.96 4.66 1.21
C LEU A 81 5.50 4.85 -0.23
N PHE A 82 4.29 4.37 -0.57
CA PHE A 82 3.69 4.63 -1.88
C PHE A 82 3.53 6.13 -2.13
N GLY A 83 3.02 6.90 -1.17
CA GLY A 83 2.92 8.37 -1.27
C GLY A 83 4.27 9.06 -1.44
N PHE A 84 5.32 8.57 -0.78
CA PHE A 84 6.70 9.03 -0.96
C PHE A 84 7.18 8.78 -2.40
N ALA A 85 6.92 7.59 -2.94
CA ALA A 85 7.29 7.23 -4.31
C ALA A 85 6.57 8.10 -5.36
N LEU A 86 5.26 8.41 -5.15
CA LEU A 86 4.52 9.33 -6.02
C LEU A 86 5.19 10.70 -6.08
N ARG A 87 5.60 11.23 -4.93
CA ARG A 87 6.28 12.53 -4.83
C ARG A 87 7.64 12.50 -5.51
N ALA A 88 8.44 11.47 -5.26
CA ALA A 88 9.77 11.31 -5.82
C ALA A 88 9.77 11.17 -7.35
N LYS A 89 8.70 10.63 -7.93
CA LYS A 89 8.51 10.43 -9.37
C LYS A 89 7.65 11.50 -10.03
N GLU A 90 7.07 12.42 -9.26
CA GLU A 90 6.06 13.37 -9.75
C GLU A 90 4.96 12.66 -10.55
N ALA A 91 4.43 11.57 -9.98
CA ALA A 91 3.60 10.61 -10.67
C ALA A 91 2.20 10.53 -10.10
N ALA A 92 1.25 10.12 -10.94
CA ALA A 92 -0.02 9.55 -10.51
C ALA A 92 0.19 8.20 -9.83
N GLY A 93 -0.87 7.63 -9.25
CA GLY A 93 -0.74 6.38 -8.51
C GLY A 93 -1.93 5.44 -8.59
N LEU A 94 -1.62 4.15 -8.71
CA LEU A 94 -2.57 3.05 -8.57
C LEU A 94 -2.05 2.12 -7.47
N TYR A 95 -2.84 1.91 -6.40
CA TYR A 95 -2.38 1.13 -5.26
C TYR A 95 -3.41 0.06 -4.87
N LEU A 96 -2.98 -1.21 -4.90
CA LEU A 96 -3.80 -2.38 -4.58
C LEU A 96 -3.90 -2.56 -3.06
N THR A 97 -5.12 -2.46 -2.52
CA THR A 97 -5.39 -2.67 -1.09
C THR A 97 -6.87 -2.81 -0.80
N GLY A 98 -7.24 -3.75 0.04
CA GLY A 98 -8.57 -3.82 0.65
C GLY A 98 -8.73 -2.92 1.89
N SER A 99 -7.71 -2.09 2.22
CA SER A 99 -7.71 -1.23 3.41
C SER A 99 -7.91 -2.06 4.70
N ARG A 100 -8.85 -1.69 5.56
CA ARG A 100 -9.16 -2.39 6.82
C ARG A 100 -10.11 -3.59 6.67
N ARG A 101 -10.51 -3.94 5.45
CA ARG A 101 -11.45 -5.05 5.20
C ARG A 101 -10.77 -6.40 5.43
N PRO A 102 -11.56 -7.46 5.74
CA PRO A 102 -11.06 -8.81 5.83
C PRO A 102 -10.26 -9.25 4.60
N PHE A 103 -9.48 -10.31 4.73
CA PHE A 103 -8.58 -10.80 3.67
C PHE A 103 -9.30 -11.17 2.37
N ALA A 104 -10.59 -11.54 2.43
CA ALA A 104 -11.41 -11.87 1.26
C ALA A 104 -11.70 -10.67 0.34
N PHE A 105 -11.40 -9.44 0.79
CA PHE A 105 -11.61 -8.23 0.00
C PHE A 105 -10.30 -7.74 -0.62
N GLN A 106 -10.40 -7.21 -1.83
CA GLN A 106 -9.36 -6.45 -2.50
C GLN A 106 -9.93 -5.14 -3.01
N GLY A 107 -9.05 -4.20 -3.33
CA GLY A 107 -9.44 -2.93 -3.89
C GLY A 107 -8.29 -2.22 -4.57
N VAL A 108 -8.58 -1.10 -5.17
CA VAL A 108 -7.61 -0.22 -5.79
C VAL A 108 -7.87 1.22 -5.38
N LYS A 109 -6.82 1.90 -4.94
CA LYS A 109 -6.83 3.33 -4.66
C LYS A 109 -6.17 4.08 -5.79
N LEU A 110 -6.79 5.16 -6.24
CA LEU A 110 -6.36 5.96 -7.37
C LEU A 110 -5.95 7.37 -6.94
N ARG A 111 -4.87 7.87 -7.51
CA ARG A 111 -4.29 9.19 -7.23
C ARG A 111 -3.91 9.87 -8.55
N LEU A 112 -4.30 11.10 -8.72
CA LEU A 112 -3.86 11.94 -9.85
C LEU A 112 -2.48 12.61 -9.59
N GLY A 113 -1.95 12.43 -8.40
CA GLY A 113 -0.67 12.93 -7.94
C GLY A 113 -0.52 12.79 -6.43
N PRO A 114 0.60 13.25 -5.82
CA PRO A 114 0.81 13.20 -4.38
C PRO A 114 -0.32 13.92 -3.63
N GLY A 115 -1.05 13.19 -2.77
CA GLY A 115 -2.15 13.73 -1.98
C GLY A 115 -3.47 13.98 -2.73
N ARG A 116 -3.51 13.86 -4.06
CA ARG A 116 -4.69 14.12 -4.89
C ARG A 116 -5.45 12.84 -5.16
N LEU A 117 -6.51 12.59 -4.39
CA LEU A 117 -7.40 11.42 -4.54
C LEU A 117 -8.20 11.49 -5.83
N LEU A 118 -8.50 10.32 -6.42
CA LEU A 118 -9.46 10.21 -7.51
C LEU A 118 -10.60 9.28 -7.07
N PRO A 119 -11.84 9.80 -6.92
CA PRO A 119 -13.00 8.98 -6.61
C PRO A 119 -13.29 7.97 -7.71
N GLY A 120 -13.69 6.75 -7.32
CA GLY A 120 -14.01 5.69 -8.29
C GLY A 120 -15.12 6.09 -9.26
N LYS A 121 -16.13 6.83 -8.80
CA LYS A 121 -17.23 7.34 -9.65
C LYS A 121 -16.77 8.26 -10.79
N GLU A 122 -15.56 8.80 -10.73
CA GLU A 122 -14.98 9.68 -11.76
C GLU A 122 -14.11 8.90 -12.75
N VAL A 123 -14.04 7.58 -12.62
CA VAL A 123 -13.32 6.70 -13.53
C VAL A 123 -14.33 5.79 -14.23
N ALA A 124 -14.53 5.99 -15.51
CA ALA A 124 -15.31 5.08 -16.35
C ALA A 124 -14.41 3.88 -16.73
N PRO A 125 -14.74 2.64 -16.31
CA PRO A 125 -14.03 1.46 -16.78
C PRO A 125 -14.00 1.39 -18.29
N ALA A 126 -12.90 0.90 -18.86
CA ALA A 126 -12.71 0.83 -20.30
C ALA A 126 -12.03 -0.50 -20.69
N PRO A 127 -12.23 -1.00 -21.91
CA PRO A 127 -11.51 -2.19 -22.39
C PRO A 127 -10.00 -2.00 -22.26
N PRO A 128 -9.28 -2.94 -21.61
CA PRO A 128 -7.84 -2.87 -21.47
C PRO A 128 -7.15 -3.12 -22.82
N PRO A 129 -6.06 -2.41 -23.13
CA PRO A 129 -5.21 -2.71 -24.27
C PRO A 129 -4.40 -3.98 -24.01
N PRO A 130 -3.69 -4.52 -25.03
CA PRO A 130 -2.62 -5.47 -24.81
C PRO A 130 -1.60 -4.93 -23.81
N PRO A 131 -1.02 -5.79 -22.95
CA PRO A 131 -0.09 -5.34 -21.92
C PRO A 131 1.18 -4.73 -22.53
N GLY A 132 1.64 -3.62 -21.95
CA GLY A 132 2.86 -2.93 -22.32
C GLY A 132 3.92 -2.99 -21.21
N PRO A 133 5.08 -2.36 -21.42
CA PRO A 133 6.22 -2.41 -20.51
C PRO A 133 5.98 -1.59 -19.23
N PHE A 134 6.64 -2.02 -18.14
CA PHE A 134 6.78 -1.26 -16.90
C PHE A 134 8.16 -1.53 -16.28
N ALA A 135 8.65 -0.60 -15.46
CA ALA A 135 9.94 -0.72 -14.80
C ALA A 135 9.79 -0.99 -13.29
N PRO A 136 10.67 -1.80 -12.68
CA PRO A 136 10.70 -1.96 -11.23
C PRO A 136 11.14 -0.66 -10.55
N LEU A 137 10.59 -0.39 -9.35
CA LEU A 137 10.94 0.78 -8.54
C LEU A 137 11.32 0.35 -7.12
N GLU A 138 12.60 0.50 -6.78
CA GLU A 138 13.11 0.33 -5.43
C GLU A 138 13.04 1.66 -4.67
N ALA A 139 12.06 1.80 -3.79
CA ALA A 139 11.86 3.04 -3.03
C ALA A 139 12.04 2.86 -1.51
N ARG A 140 12.16 1.61 -1.01
CA ARG A 140 12.20 1.33 0.43
C ARG A 140 13.41 1.96 1.13
N ARG A 141 14.59 1.89 0.52
CA ARG A 141 15.83 2.45 1.08
C ARG A 141 15.72 3.97 1.23
N ASP A 142 15.32 4.66 0.17
CA ASP A 142 15.21 6.12 0.16
C ASP A 142 14.12 6.60 1.12
N TYR A 143 13.02 5.84 1.22
CA TYR A 143 11.96 6.12 2.19
C TYR A 143 12.46 6.00 3.65
N LEU A 144 13.23 4.95 3.97
CA LEU A 144 13.81 4.79 5.30
C LEU A 144 14.81 5.92 5.63
N ASP A 145 15.60 6.37 4.65
CA ASP A 145 16.51 7.49 4.82
C ASP A 145 15.75 8.82 4.98
N HIS A 146 14.63 8.97 4.27
CA HIS A 146 13.71 10.10 4.46
C HIS A 146 13.14 10.11 5.89
N LEU A 147 12.64 8.97 6.39
CA LEU A 147 12.12 8.86 7.75
C LEU A 147 13.20 9.15 8.81
N ARG A 148 14.42 8.63 8.62
CA ARG A 148 15.55 8.93 9.49
C ARG A 148 15.83 10.44 9.54
N LYS A 149 15.91 11.10 8.40
CA LYS A 149 16.12 12.56 8.32
C LYS A 149 14.99 13.33 9.00
N SER A 150 13.75 12.93 8.78
CA SER A 150 12.57 13.58 9.38
C SER A 150 12.50 13.42 10.90
N ALA A 151 13.07 12.34 11.43
CA ALA A 151 13.13 12.07 12.86
C ALA A 151 14.44 12.56 13.52
N GLN A 152 15.34 13.16 12.76
CA GLN A 152 16.60 13.68 13.27
C GLN A 152 16.34 14.82 14.27
N GLY A 153 16.97 14.77 15.43
CA GLY A 153 16.78 15.75 16.49
C GLY A 153 15.63 15.46 17.46
N LEU A 154 14.85 14.37 17.24
CA LEU A 154 13.90 13.91 18.24
C LEU A 154 14.63 13.36 19.45
N ALA A 155 14.33 13.89 20.66
CA ALA A 155 14.85 13.37 21.92
C ALA A 155 14.07 12.10 22.32
N LEU A 156 14.52 10.94 21.83
CA LEU A 156 13.93 9.65 22.19
C LEU A 156 14.44 9.21 23.57
N LYS A 157 13.52 8.93 24.47
CA LYS A 157 13.84 8.38 25.79
C LYS A 157 14.07 6.87 25.70
N ARG A 158 14.91 6.34 26.60
CA ARG A 158 15.07 4.89 26.78
C ARG A 158 13.74 4.27 27.18
N GLY A 159 13.38 3.16 26.56
CA GLY A 159 12.13 2.46 26.86
C GLY A 159 11.87 1.28 25.94
N VAL A 160 10.76 0.58 26.20
CA VAL A 160 10.27 -0.53 25.40
C VAL A 160 9.02 -0.09 24.63
N VAL A 161 9.01 -0.32 23.31
CA VAL A 161 7.85 -0.06 22.45
C VAL A 161 7.32 -1.40 21.94
N TYR A 162 6.05 -1.65 22.14
CA TYR A 162 5.34 -2.78 21.54
C TYR A 162 4.60 -2.32 20.30
N LEU A 163 4.81 -2.98 19.19
CA LEU A 163 4.15 -2.72 17.92
C LEU A 163 3.52 -4.00 17.40
N ASP A 164 2.26 -3.96 17.00
CA ASP A 164 1.65 -5.03 16.21
C ASP A 164 1.49 -4.57 14.76
N ALA A 165 2.29 -5.13 13.85
CA ALA A 165 2.23 -4.83 12.43
C ALA A 165 1.08 -5.57 11.72
N MET A 166 0.37 -6.46 12.43
CA MET A 166 -0.80 -7.23 11.97
C MET A 166 -0.58 -7.96 10.64
N GLY A 167 0.67 -8.33 10.32
CA GLY A 167 1.01 -8.93 9.02
C GLY A 167 0.85 -7.99 7.82
N GLY A 168 0.77 -6.70 8.05
CA GLY A 168 0.63 -5.69 7.01
C GLY A 168 1.96 -5.31 6.35
N ALA A 169 1.89 -4.48 5.30
CA ALA A 169 3.05 -4.04 4.54
C ALA A 169 4.00 -3.11 5.32
N GLY A 170 3.60 -2.62 6.50
CA GLY A 170 4.40 -1.74 7.36
C GLY A 170 5.39 -2.44 8.27
N GLY A 171 5.33 -3.78 8.36
CA GLY A 171 6.20 -4.56 9.24
C GLY A 171 7.69 -4.32 9.01
N GLY A 172 8.45 -4.27 10.10
CA GLY A 172 9.90 -4.05 10.11
C GLY A 172 10.36 -2.62 9.75
N ILE A 173 9.48 -1.70 9.37
CA ILE A 173 9.89 -0.32 9.02
C ILE A 173 10.35 0.44 10.25
N LEU A 174 9.56 0.42 11.33
CA LEU A 174 9.91 1.14 12.55
C LEU A 174 11.25 0.65 13.11
N GLY A 175 11.47 -0.67 13.18
CA GLY A 175 12.74 -1.25 13.65
C GLY A 175 13.94 -0.79 12.83
N GLN A 176 13.80 -0.73 11.51
CA GLN A 176 14.87 -0.24 10.64
C GLN A 176 15.14 1.27 10.83
N VAL A 177 14.12 2.07 11.09
CA VAL A 177 14.28 3.52 11.37
C VAL A 177 14.96 3.72 12.73
N LEU A 178 14.49 3.05 13.79
CA LEU A 178 15.09 3.13 15.13
C LEU A 178 16.57 2.72 15.11
N LYS A 179 16.91 1.66 14.37
CA LYS A 179 18.30 1.23 14.18
C LYS A 179 19.15 2.30 13.49
N ARG A 180 18.64 2.96 12.46
CA ARG A 180 19.36 4.04 11.75
C ARG A 180 19.51 5.33 12.57
N LEU A 181 18.65 5.52 13.58
CA LEU A 181 18.70 6.64 14.53
C LEU A 181 19.57 6.32 15.74
N GLU A 182 20.05 5.08 15.88
CA GLU A 182 20.71 4.58 17.12
C GLU A 182 19.86 4.86 18.36
N ALA A 183 18.53 4.76 18.19
CA ALA A 183 17.56 5.11 19.20
C ALA A 183 17.69 4.20 20.43
N PRO A 184 17.65 4.74 21.67
CA PRO A 184 17.74 3.94 22.91
C PRO A 184 16.40 3.24 23.23
N VAL A 185 15.75 2.70 22.22
CA VAL A 185 14.42 2.08 22.30
C VAL A 185 14.52 0.60 21.94
N GLU A 186 14.05 -0.26 22.84
CA GLU A 186 13.81 -1.67 22.54
C GLU A 186 12.47 -1.82 21.83
N LEU A 187 12.47 -2.29 20.58
CA LEU A 187 11.24 -2.58 19.83
C LEU A 187 10.88 -4.06 19.95
N ARG A 188 9.69 -4.35 20.44
CA ARG A 188 9.06 -5.67 20.43
C ARG A 188 7.94 -5.67 19.40
N GLU A 189 8.24 -6.17 18.21
CA GLU A 189 7.31 -6.15 17.09
C GLU A 189 6.61 -7.51 16.94
N LEU A 190 5.27 -7.48 16.94
CA LEU A 190 4.39 -8.61 16.68
C LEU A 190 4.04 -8.63 15.19
N HIS A 191 3.91 -9.83 14.62
CA HIS A 191 3.49 -10.06 13.24
C HIS A 191 4.24 -9.17 12.22
N PRO A 192 5.59 -9.09 12.27
CA PRO A 192 6.37 -8.14 11.45
C PRO A 192 6.44 -8.52 9.97
N LEU A 193 6.16 -9.79 9.65
CA LEU A 193 6.23 -10.27 8.27
C LEU A 193 4.88 -10.07 7.56
N PRO A 194 4.89 -9.53 6.32
CA PRO A 194 3.69 -9.47 5.50
C PRO A 194 3.04 -10.85 5.35
N HIS A 195 1.73 -10.92 5.62
CA HIS A 195 1.00 -12.18 5.57
C HIS A 195 -0.35 -11.99 4.86
N PRO A 196 -0.66 -12.75 3.78
CA PRO A 196 -1.82 -12.51 2.93
C PRO A 196 -3.18 -12.69 3.65
N LEU A 197 -3.22 -13.47 4.72
CA LEU A 197 -4.40 -13.68 5.57
C LEU A 197 -4.35 -12.88 6.89
N PHE A 198 -3.35 -11.98 7.07
CA PHE A 198 -3.17 -11.17 8.28
C PHE A 198 -3.24 -11.99 9.58
N TYR A 199 -2.65 -13.21 9.58
CA TYR A 199 -2.71 -14.16 10.69
C TYR A 199 -4.14 -14.51 11.16
N GLY A 200 -5.11 -14.48 10.24
CA GLY A 200 -6.51 -14.81 10.50
C GLY A 200 -7.33 -13.69 11.15
N VAL A 201 -6.76 -12.49 11.30
CA VAL A 201 -7.43 -11.32 11.89
C VAL A 201 -7.60 -10.22 10.83
N ALA A 202 -8.72 -9.50 10.85
CA ALA A 202 -8.87 -8.35 9.95
C ALA A 202 -7.79 -7.28 10.25
N PRO A 203 -7.15 -6.67 9.22
CA PRO A 203 -6.07 -5.69 9.40
C PRO A 203 -6.62 -4.31 9.78
N ASP A 204 -7.43 -4.28 10.83
CA ASP A 204 -8.06 -3.10 11.40
C ASP A 204 -7.68 -3.06 12.89
N PRO A 205 -6.89 -2.07 13.37
CA PRO A 205 -6.33 -2.03 14.72
C PRO A 205 -7.38 -1.68 15.79
N ARG A 206 -8.49 -2.42 15.81
CA ARG A 206 -9.51 -2.33 16.85
C ARG A 206 -9.12 -3.16 18.07
N PRO A 207 -9.64 -2.85 19.26
CA PRO A 207 -9.33 -3.59 20.49
C PRO A 207 -9.53 -5.10 20.40
N GLU A 208 -10.58 -5.55 19.68
CA GLU A 208 -10.88 -6.96 19.45
C GLU A 208 -9.84 -7.69 18.59
N HIS A 209 -9.15 -6.97 17.70
CA HIS A 209 -8.12 -7.49 16.81
C HIS A 209 -6.71 -7.45 17.42
N LEU A 210 -6.50 -6.68 18.50
CA LEU A 210 -5.22 -6.49 19.17
C LEU A 210 -5.10 -7.29 20.47
N ARG A 211 -5.72 -8.48 20.54
CA ARG A 211 -5.76 -9.29 21.79
C ARG A 211 -4.36 -9.65 22.28
N THR A 212 -3.49 -10.14 21.40
CA THR A 212 -2.12 -10.52 21.74
C THR A 212 -1.32 -9.34 22.27
N LEU A 213 -1.35 -8.20 21.60
CA LEU A 213 -0.69 -6.98 22.05
C LEU A 213 -1.19 -6.54 23.44
N ARG A 214 -2.51 -6.60 23.65
CA ARG A 214 -3.11 -6.21 24.95
C ARG A 214 -2.72 -7.15 26.09
N LEU A 215 -2.58 -8.45 25.83
CA LEU A 215 -2.11 -9.41 26.81
C LEU A 215 -0.66 -9.13 27.20
N LEU A 216 0.22 -8.96 26.22
CA LEU A 216 1.62 -8.64 26.45
C LEU A 216 1.81 -7.33 27.25
N LEU A 217 1.01 -6.31 26.97
CA LEU A 217 1.06 -5.05 27.71
C LEU A 217 0.57 -5.18 29.16
N ARG A 218 -0.33 -6.12 29.46
CA ARG A 218 -0.77 -6.42 30.85
C ARG A 218 0.29 -7.17 31.64
N GLU A 219 1.04 -8.05 30.97
CA GLU A 219 2.11 -8.84 31.57
C GLU A 219 3.42 -8.04 31.70
N ALA A 220 3.64 -7.07 30.80
CA ALA A 220 4.76 -6.17 30.87
C ALA A 220 4.58 -5.25 32.07
N LYS A 221 5.29 -5.55 33.17
CA LYS A 221 5.37 -4.62 34.30
C LYS A 221 5.96 -3.30 33.79
N PRO A 222 5.35 -2.13 34.07
CA PRO A 222 6.00 -0.87 33.78
C PRO A 222 7.36 -0.81 34.51
N PRO A 223 8.38 -0.20 33.91
CA PRO A 223 9.68 0.01 34.54
C PRO A 223 9.56 0.89 35.78
#